data_d217b5dafb3eb33743c53017ba32574c
#
_entry.id   d217b5dafb3eb33743c53017ba32574c
#
_cell.length_a   1.000
_cell.length_b   1.000
_cell.length_c   1.000
_cell.angle_alpha   90.00
_cell.angle_beta   90.00
_cell.angle_gamma   90.00
#
_symmetry.space_group_name_H-M   'P 1'
#
loop_
_entity.id
_entity.type
_entity.pdbx_description
1 polymer ?
#
loop_
_entity_poly.entity_id
_entity_poly.type
_entity_poly.pdbx_seq_one_letter_code
_entity_poly.pdbx_strand_id
1 'polypeptide(L)'
;MDAVLHTATLHKPHVSTHSRQSFVDTNITGTLNLLEEAVAAQAQAFIFTSTTSTFGSALTPPAHAPAAWITEEVTPISKNIYGVTKTAAEDLCQLFYQNQRLPCLVLRTSRFFPEEDDHPETRQAYSDSNIKANELLYRRVDLEDVVSAHLLALEKAPAIGFGRYIISATTPFTPDDLWELRANAPQVVQRKFPDYEEEYSRRGWKMFPGIERVYVNEKARNELGWQPKYDFRSMLDRLKSGADPRSSLARVIGSKGYHSRKFAEGPYPVE
;
A
#
# COMPACT_ATOMS: atom_id res chain seq x y z
N MET A 1 18.13 11.21 -20.03
CA MET A 1 17.01 11.04 -19.05
C MET A 1 17.64 10.61 -17.75
N ASP A 2 17.35 11.32 -16.64
CA ASP A 2 18.11 11.09 -15.41
C ASP A 2 17.56 9.90 -14.59
N ALA A 3 16.25 9.71 -14.61
CA ALA A 3 15.60 8.62 -13.89
C ALA A 3 14.22 8.26 -14.44
N VAL A 4 13.71 7.09 -14.03
CA VAL A 4 12.37 6.62 -14.36
C VAL A 4 11.57 6.40 -13.06
N LEU A 5 10.40 7.03 -12.97
CA LEU A 5 9.38 6.71 -11.97
C LEU A 5 8.26 5.91 -12.66
N HIS A 6 8.30 4.59 -12.53
CA HIS A 6 7.39 3.69 -13.22
C HIS A 6 6.14 3.40 -12.35
N THR A 7 5.04 4.07 -12.66
CA THR A 7 3.75 3.90 -11.98
C THR A 7 2.68 3.25 -12.85
N ALA A 8 2.94 3.11 -14.17
CA ALA A 8 1.97 2.56 -15.10
C ALA A 8 1.74 1.06 -14.86
N THR A 9 0.47 0.65 -14.78
CA THR A 9 0.10 -0.74 -14.53
C THR A 9 -1.38 -0.99 -14.84
N LEU A 10 -1.73 -2.19 -15.27
CA LEU A 10 -3.07 -2.71 -15.00
C LEU A 10 -3.12 -3.09 -13.53
N HIS A 11 -4.15 -2.63 -12.84
CA HIS A 11 -4.29 -2.65 -11.39
C HIS A 11 -5.31 -3.70 -10.92
N LYS A 12 -5.38 -4.03 -9.63
CA LYS A 12 -6.36 -4.97 -9.06
C LYS A 12 -7.79 -4.75 -9.57
N PRO A 13 -8.32 -3.51 -9.65
CA PRO A 13 -9.66 -3.24 -10.20
C PRO A 13 -9.89 -3.70 -11.64
N HIS A 14 -8.84 -3.99 -12.40
CA HIS A 14 -8.94 -4.46 -13.78
C HIS A 14 -9.01 -5.99 -13.92
N VAL A 15 -8.83 -6.76 -12.83
CA VAL A 15 -8.69 -8.23 -12.90
C VAL A 15 -9.90 -8.89 -13.54
N SER A 16 -11.11 -8.46 -13.19
CA SER A 16 -12.35 -9.02 -13.75
C SER A 16 -12.79 -8.39 -15.09
N THR A 17 -12.06 -7.40 -15.60
CA THR A 17 -12.44 -6.66 -16.82
C THR A 17 -11.42 -6.77 -17.97
N HIS A 18 -10.23 -7.26 -17.71
CA HIS A 18 -9.14 -7.41 -18.69
C HIS A 18 -8.65 -8.86 -18.75
N SER A 19 -8.13 -9.26 -19.91
CA SER A 19 -7.55 -10.58 -20.08
C SER A 19 -6.25 -10.73 -19.27
N ARG A 20 -5.91 -11.96 -18.89
CA ARG A 20 -4.62 -12.24 -18.26
C ARG A 20 -3.44 -11.82 -19.14
N GLN A 21 -3.58 -11.99 -20.47
CA GLN A 21 -2.56 -11.56 -21.42
C GLN A 21 -2.35 -10.04 -21.36
N SER A 22 -3.40 -9.24 -21.27
CA SER A 22 -3.28 -7.79 -21.11
C SER A 22 -2.47 -7.39 -19.87
N PHE A 23 -2.60 -8.15 -18.77
CA PHE A 23 -1.76 -7.94 -17.58
C PHE A 23 -0.30 -8.28 -17.83
N VAL A 24 0.00 -9.37 -18.55
CA VAL A 24 1.37 -9.75 -18.93
C VAL A 24 1.97 -8.66 -19.83
N ASP A 25 1.24 -8.26 -20.89
CA ASP A 25 1.72 -7.28 -21.86
C ASP A 25 1.99 -5.91 -21.19
N THR A 26 1.09 -5.47 -20.34
CA THR A 26 1.22 -4.16 -19.69
C THR A 26 2.23 -4.18 -18.54
N ASN A 27 2.09 -5.14 -17.60
CA ASN A 27 2.83 -5.09 -16.35
C ASN A 27 4.21 -5.73 -16.44
N ILE A 28 4.40 -6.77 -17.28
CA ILE A 28 5.69 -7.45 -17.44
C ILE A 28 6.42 -6.88 -18.67
N THR A 29 5.84 -7.01 -19.86
CA THR A 29 6.50 -6.56 -21.08
C THR A 29 6.71 -5.04 -21.07
N GLY A 30 5.72 -4.27 -20.62
CA GLY A 30 5.86 -2.82 -20.46
C GLY A 30 6.97 -2.42 -19.48
N THR A 31 7.11 -3.15 -18.36
CA THR A 31 8.22 -2.91 -17.41
C THR A 31 9.56 -3.29 -18.03
N LEU A 32 9.65 -4.43 -18.72
CA LEU A 32 10.88 -4.86 -19.41
C LEU A 32 11.34 -3.80 -20.42
N ASN A 33 10.46 -3.32 -21.29
CA ASN A 33 10.78 -2.29 -22.27
C ASN A 33 11.32 -1.02 -21.60
N LEU A 34 10.69 -0.59 -20.50
CA LEU A 34 11.15 0.60 -19.77
C LEU A 34 12.51 0.40 -19.10
N LEU A 35 12.80 -0.80 -18.60
CA LEU A 35 14.11 -1.14 -18.03
C LEU A 35 15.20 -1.16 -19.10
N GLU A 36 14.93 -1.74 -20.29
CA GLU A 36 15.86 -1.73 -21.42
C GLU A 36 16.17 -0.30 -21.88
N GLU A 37 15.14 0.53 -22.05
CA GLU A 37 15.30 1.93 -22.42
C GLU A 37 16.01 2.75 -21.32
N ALA A 38 15.78 2.45 -20.05
CA ALA A 38 16.48 3.10 -18.95
C ALA A 38 17.98 2.80 -18.96
N VAL A 39 18.37 1.55 -19.27
CA VAL A 39 19.77 1.16 -19.44
C VAL A 39 20.37 1.85 -20.68
N ALA A 40 19.68 1.83 -21.83
CA ALA A 40 20.15 2.47 -23.06
C ALA A 40 20.35 3.99 -22.87
N ALA A 41 19.48 4.64 -22.10
CA ALA A 41 19.55 6.05 -21.75
C ALA A 41 20.53 6.36 -20.60
N GLN A 42 21.22 5.35 -20.04
CA GLN A 42 22.10 5.50 -18.89
C GLN A 42 21.41 6.19 -17.68
N ALA A 43 20.16 5.83 -17.42
CA ALA A 43 19.42 6.37 -16.29
C ALA A 43 20.12 6.01 -14.96
N GLN A 44 20.12 6.97 -14.03
CA GLN A 44 20.77 6.82 -12.72
C GLN A 44 19.90 6.10 -11.69
N ALA A 45 18.58 6.01 -11.94
CA ALA A 45 17.64 5.34 -11.06
C ALA A 45 16.39 4.88 -11.81
N PHE A 46 15.84 3.74 -11.37
CA PHE A 46 14.54 3.22 -11.78
C PHE A 46 13.71 2.92 -10.51
N ILE A 47 12.65 3.68 -10.29
CA ILE A 47 11.77 3.51 -9.13
C ILE A 47 10.49 2.84 -9.58
N PHE A 48 10.26 1.62 -9.10
CA PHE A 48 9.11 0.81 -9.47
C PHE A 48 8.03 0.85 -8.39
N THR A 49 6.87 1.43 -8.74
CA THR A 49 5.69 1.39 -7.87
C THR A 49 5.06 0.00 -7.92
N SER A 50 5.34 -0.81 -6.92
CA SER A 50 4.71 -2.11 -6.69
C SER A 50 3.56 -1.99 -5.67
N THR A 51 3.14 -3.10 -5.13
CA THR A 51 1.94 -3.20 -4.29
C THR A 51 2.11 -4.24 -3.19
N THR A 52 1.48 -4.03 -2.04
CA THR A 52 1.34 -5.06 -1.01
C THR A 52 0.44 -6.23 -1.44
N SER A 53 -0.28 -6.12 -2.57
CA SER A 53 -1.05 -7.24 -3.14
C SER A 53 -0.18 -8.41 -3.62
N THR A 54 1.12 -8.20 -3.81
CA THR A 54 2.10 -9.28 -4.11
C THR A 54 2.13 -10.33 -3.02
N PHE A 55 1.94 -9.95 -1.75
CA PHE A 55 1.92 -10.89 -0.63
C PHE A 55 0.74 -11.88 -0.67
N GLY A 56 -0.37 -11.51 -1.29
CA GLY A 56 -1.50 -12.37 -1.61
C GLY A 56 -2.01 -13.19 -0.42
N SER A 57 -1.85 -14.52 -0.45
CA SER A 57 -2.35 -15.44 0.60
C SER A 57 -1.63 -15.29 1.93
N ALA A 58 -0.39 -14.78 1.95
CA ALA A 58 0.34 -14.50 3.18
C ALA A 58 -0.37 -13.42 4.06
N LEU A 59 -1.25 -12.62 3.46
CA LEU A 59 -2.03 -11.60 4.17
C LEU A 59 -3.23 -12.14 4.95
N THR A 60 -3.58 -13.43 4.75
CA THR A 60 -4.74 -14.06 5.37
C THR A 60 -4.28 -15.28 6.16
N PRO A 61 -3.84 -15.10 7.41
CA PRO A 61 -3.41 -16.22 8.23
C PRO A 61 -4.57 -17.17 8.56
N PRO A 62 -4.31 -18.47 8.85
CA PRO A 62 -5.33 -19.43 9.26
C PRO A 62 -6.16 -18.94 10.45
N ALA A 63 -7.37 -19.48 10.64
CA ALA A 63 -8.32 -19.03 11.67
C ALA A 63 -7.73 -19.06 13.09
N HIS A 64 -6.82 -19.99 13.37
CA HIS A 64 -6.18 -20.18 14.68
C HIS A 64 -4.74 -19.64 14.75
N ALA A 65 -4.38 -18.71 13.89
CA ALA A 65 -3.08 -18.05 13.90
C ALA A 65 -3.22 -16.58 14.32
N PRO A 66 -2.15 -15.94 14.82
CA PRO A 66 -2.16 -14.52 15.10
C PRO A 66 -2.33 -13.69 13.80
N ALA A 67 -2.53 -12.40 13.91
CA ALA A 67 -2.44 -11.51 12.76
C ALA A 67 -1.06 -11.62 12.10
N ALA A 68 -1.02 -11.49 10.77
CA ALA A 68 0.23 -11.60 10.03
C ALA A 68 1.06 -10.31 10.20
N TRP A 69 2.32 -10.47 10.61
CA TRP A 69 3.32 -9.41 10.66
C TRP A 69 4.07 -9.36 9.33
N ILE A 70 3.76 -8.38 8.50
CA ILE A 70 4.22 -8.33 7.11
C ILE A 70 5.41 -7.38 6.99
N THR A 71 6.56 -7.96 6.78
CA THR A 71 7.81 -7.29 6.41
C THR A 71 8.17 -7.63 4.96
N GLU A 72 9.23 -7.03 4.44
CA GLU A 72 9.74 -7.34 3.10
C GLU A 72 10.25 -8.78 2.94
N GLU A 73 10.59 -9.46 4.06
CA GLU A 73 11.06 -10.85 4.09
C GLU A 73 9.95 -11.88 3.88
N VAL A 74 8.68 -11.46 4.00
CA VAL A 74 7.55 -12.36 3.77
C VAL A 74 7.49 -12.74 2.29
N THR A 75 7.54 -14.04 2.02
CA THR A 75 7.48 -14.57 0.65
C THR A 75 6.13 -14.24 0.00
N PRO A 76 6.12 -13.59 -1.18
CA PRO A 76 4.91 -13.35 -1.94
C PRO A 76 4.19 -14.64 -2.35
N ILE A 77 2.87 -14.73 -2.09
CA ILE A 77 1.99 -15.83 -2.54
C ILE A 77 0.79 -15.20 -3.25
N SER A 78 1.03 -14.69 -4.44
CA SER A 78 0.04 -13.91 -5.21
C SER A 78 -1.28 -14.66 -5.42
N LYS A 79 -2.42 -14.01 -5.21
CA LYS A 79 -3.77 -14.59 -5.34
C LYS A 79 -4.37 -14.48 -6.75
N ASN A 80 -3.89 -13.53 -7.55
CA ASN A 80 -4.44 -13.23 -8.87
C ASN A 80 -3.36 -12.74 -9.84
N ILE A 81 -3.76 -12.57 -11.11
CA ILE A 81 -2.85 -12.16 -12.19
C ILE A 81 -2.15 -10.81 -11.91
N TYR A 82 -2.81 -9.87 -11.23
CA TYR A 82 -2.19 -8.60 -10.86
C TYR A 82 -0.99 -8.82 -9.93
N GLY A 83 -1.18 -9.57 -8.84
CA GLY A 83 -0.09 -9.88 -7.92
C GLY A 83 1.06 -10.62 -8.61
N VAL A 84 0.75 -11.64 -9.43
CA VAL A 84 1.76 -12.41 -10.19
C VAL A 84 2.58 -11.50 -11.10
N THR A 85 1.93 -10.66 -11.90
CA THR A 85 2.64 -9.79 -12.85
C THR A 85 3.44 -8.68 -12.16
N LYS A 86 2.98 -8.18 -11.00
CA LYS A 86 3.76 -7.23 -10.21
C LYS A 86 5.00 -7.88 -9.59
N THR A 87 4.89 -9.11 -9.08
CA THR A 87 6.05 -9.86 -8.55
C THR A 87 7.08 -10.14 -9.65
N ALA A 88 6.64 -10.59 -10.83
CA ALA A 88 7.52 -10.79 -11.97
C ALA A 88 8.25 -9.49 -12.39
N ALA A 89 7.55 -8.36 -12.38
CA ALA A 89 8.17 -7.06 -12.67
C ALA A 89 9.18 -6.62 -11.59
N GLU A 90 8.95 -6.94 -10.32
CA GLU A 90 9.95 -6.74 -9.25
C GLU A 90 11.23 -7.56 -9.49
N ASP A 91 11.07 -8.81 -9.96
CA ASP A 91 12.21 -9.68 -10.28
C ASP A 91 12.97 -9.18 -11.50
N LEU A 92 12.31 -8.60 -12.52
CA LEU A 92 12.96 -7.90 -13.60
C LEU A 92 13.81 -6.72 -13.10
N CYS A 93 13.29 -5.90 -12.21
CA CYS A 93 14.07 -4.81 -11.58
C CYS A 93 15.33 -5.33 -10.89
N GLN A 94 15.24 -6.44 -10.17
CA GLN A 94 16.40 -7.08 -9.53
C GLN A 94 17.40 -7.60 -10.55
N LEU A 95 16.93 -8.26 -11.61
CA LEU A 95 17.76 -8.77 -12.70
C LEU A 95 18.57 -7.65 -13.36
N PHE A 96 17.93 -6.53 -13.68
CA PHE A 96 18.58 -5.39 -14.31
C PHE A 96 19.61 -4.72 -13.41
N TYR A 97 19.36 -4.64 -12.12
CA TYR A 97 20.40 -4.21 -11.19
C TYR A 97 21.59 -5.16 -11.16
N GLN A 98 21.36 -6.48 -11.09
CA GLN A 98 22.43 -7.47 -11.04
C GLN A 98 23.31 -7.48 -12.30
N ASN A 99 22.69 -7.42 -13.48
CA ASN A 99 23.36 -7.60 -14.75
C ASN A 99 23.86 -6.29 -15.38
N GLN A 100 23.06 -5.23 -15.32
CA GLN A 100 23.35 -3.93 -15.95
C GLN A 100 23.73 -2.83 -14.97
N ARG A 101 23.69 -3.13 -13.66
CA ARG A 101 23.97 -2.16 -12.59
C ARG A 101 23.01 -0.94 -12.59
N LEU A 102 21.83 -1.07 -13.20
CA LEU A 102 20.80 -0.05 -13.10
C LEU A 102 20.25 -0.02 -11.66
N PRO A 103 20.40 1.09 -10.92
CA PRO A 103 19.84 1.18 -9.58
C PRO A 103 18.31 1.11 -9.64
N CYS A 104 17.73 0.09 -8.97
CA CYS A 104 16.29 -0.16 -8.98
C CYS A 104 15.75 -0.26 -7.56
N LEU A 105 14.83 0.63 -7.16
CA LEU A 105 14.11 0.49 -5.90
C LEU A 105 12.64 0.18 -6.15
N VAL A 106 12.13 -0.82 -5.43
CA VAL A 106 10.76 -1.33 -5.53
C VAL A 106 9.98 -0.86 -4.31
N LEU A 107 8.90 -0.10 -4.54
CA LEU A 107 8.03 0.41 -3.49
C LEU A 107 6.72 -0.38 -3.47
N ARG A 108 6.58 -1.33 -2.54
CA ARG A 108 5.35 -2.09 -2.30
C ARG A 108 4.36 -1.22 -1.53
N THR A 109 3.63 -0.38 -2.26
CA THR A 109 2.69 0.56 -1.65
C THR A 109 1.46 -0.16 -1.09
N SER A 110 1.05 0.23 0.11
CA SER A 110 -0.24 -0.13 0.68
C SER A 110 -1.36 0.69 0.04
N ARG A 111 -2.61 0.53 0.49
CA ARG A 111 -3.76 1.25 -0.05
C ARG A 111 -3.62 2.77 0.20
N PHE A 112 -3.62 3.58 -0.83
CA PHE A 112 -3.59 5.05 -0.75
C PHE A 112 -4.67 5.75 -1.58
N PHE A 113 -5.43 4.99 -2.35
CA PHE A 113 -6.47 5.50 -3.23
C PHE A 113 -7.65 6.10 -2.44
N PRO A 114 -8.26 7.19 -2.94
CA PRO A 114 -9.41 7.82 -2.31
C PRO A 114 -10.74 7.08 -2.54
N GLU A 115 -10.79 6.11 -3.46
CA GLU A 115 -11.98 5.33 -3.79
C GLU A 115 -12.51 4.57 -2.56
N GLU A 116 -13.80 4.26 -2.60
CA GLU A 116 -14.48 3.47 -1.58
C GLU A 116 -13.90 2.04 -1.49
N ASP A 117 -14.17 1.37 -0.37
CA ASP A 117 -13.78 -0.03 -0.20
C ASP A 117 -14.44 -0.93 -1.24
N ASP A 118 -13.71 -1.94 -1.71
CA ASP A 118 -14.17 -2.88 -2.73
C ASP A 118 -15.22 -3.88 -2.19
N HIS A 119 -15.29 -4.12 -0.88
CA HIS A 119 -16.23 -5.06 -0.28
C HIS A 119 -17.57 -4.40 0.08
N PRO A 120 -18.70 -4.82 -0.51
CA PRO A 120 -20.02 -4.25 -0.21
C PRO A 120 -20.40 -4.32 1.28
N GLU A 121 -20.11 -5.43 1.94
CA GLU A 121 -20.40 -5.63 3.37
C GLU A 121 -19.66 -4.60 4.24
N THR A 122 -18.41 -4.29 3.92
CA THR A 122 -17.61 -3.29 4.63
C THR A 122 -18.22 -1.90 4.44
N ARG A 123 -18.65 -1.54 3.20
CA ARG A 123 -19.30 -0.25 2.92
C ARG A 123 -20.67 -0.11 3.60
N GLN A 124 -21.38 -1.20 3.81
CA GLN A 124 -22.66 -1.19 4.55
C GLN A 124 -22.46 -1.02 6.05
N ALA A 125 -21.40 -1.61 6.60
CA ALA A 125 -21.13 -1.61 8.03
C ALA A 125 -20.44 -0.34 8.54
N TYR A 126 -19.70 0.36 7.66
CA TYR A 126 -18.84 1.50 8.02
C TYR A 126 -18.93 2.61 6.99
N SER A 127 -18.87 3.88 7.42
CA SER A 127 -18.67 4.99 6.50
C SER A 127 -17.26 4.95 5.87
N ASP A 128 -17.12 5.48 4.67
CA ASP A 128 -15.84 5.50 3.94
C ASP A 128 -14.71 6.14 4.75
N SER A 129 -14.97 7.25 5.44
CA SER A 129 -13.98 7.90 6.31
C SER A 129 -13.60 7.04 7.50
N ASN A 130 -14.55 6.29 8.07
CA ASN A 130 -14.28 5.37 9.18
C ASN A 130 -13.40 4.19 8.73
N ILE A 131 -13.67 3.61 7.55
CA ILE A 131 -12.85 2.54 6.97
C ILE A 131 -11.41 3.04 6.80
N LYS A 132 -11.23 4.20 6.17
CA LYS A 132 -9.91 4.78 5.90
C LYS A 132 -9.14 5.11 7.19
N ALA A 133 -9.83 5.59 8.21
CA ALA A 133 -9.25 5.83 9.53
C ALA A 133 -8.74 4.53 10.18
N ASN A 134 -9.57 3.48 10.21
CA ASN A 134 -9.18 2.17 10.74
C ASN A 134 -7.99 1.56 9.97
N GLU A 135 -7.97 1.72 8.64
CA GLU A 135 -6.90 1.18 7.78
C GLU A 135 -5.54 1.83 8.01
N LEU A 136 -5.45 3.08 8.49
CA LEU A 136 -4.18 3.74 8.83
C LEU A 136 -3.40 2.98 9.91
N LEU A 137 -4.08 2.18 10.72
CA LEU A 137 -3.43 1.34 11.73
C LEU A 137 -2.54 0.24 11.14
N TYR A 138 -2.86 -0.25 9.90
CA TYR A 138 -2.26 -1.50 9.45
C TYR A 138 -2.05 -1.68 7.95
N ARG A 139 -2.78 -0.97 7.07
CA ARG A 139 -2.72 -1.23 5.60
C ARG A 139 -2.95 -0.03 4.69
N ARG A 140 -2.93 1.17 5.22
CA ARG A 140 -3.13 2.40 4.43
C ARG A 140 -1.93 3.35 4.58
N VAL A 141 -1.77 4.22 3.62
CA VAL A 141 -0.81 5.32 3.63
C VAL A 141 -1.46 6.54 2.96
N ASP A 142 -1.11 7.75 3.38
CA ASP A 142 -1.54 8.97 2.70
C ASP A 142 -0.77 9.19 1.40
N LEU A 143 -1.42 9.80 0.41
CA LEU A 143 -0.82 10.05 -0.89
C LEU A 143 0.43 10.94 -0.82
N GLU A 144 0.46 11.94 0.06
CA GLU A 144 1.63 12.80 0.25
C GLU A 144 2.83 12.01 0.78
N ASP A 145 2.58 11.05 1.68
CA ASP A 145 3.62 10.15 2.18
C ASP A 145 4.11 9.18 1.09
N VAL A 146 3.22 8.70 0.20
CA VAL A 146 3.63 7.90 -0.96
C VAL A 146 4.54 8.72 -1.89
N VAL A 147 4.18 9.95 -2.20
CA VAL A 147 5.00 10.84 -3.04
C VAL A 147 6.36 11.09 -2.40
N SER A 148 6.40 11.40 -1.10
CA SER A 148 7.66 11.60 -0.38
C SER A 148 8.57 10.37 -0.40
N ALA A 149 8.00 9.15 -0.28
CA ALA A 149 8.74 7.91 -0.41
C ALA A 149 9.36 7.72 -1.80
N HIS A 150 8.63 8.06 -2.87
CA HIS A 150 9.15 7.99 -4.23
C HIS A 150 10.30 8.98 -4.47
N LEU A 151 10.19 10.20 -3.96
CA LEU A 151 11.24 11.21 -4.10
C LEU A 151 12.52 10.81 -3.34
N LEU A 152 12.37 10.29 -2.11
CA LEU A 152 13.50 9.77 -1.35
C LEU A 152 14.12 8.52 -2.01
N ALA A 153 13.30 7.60 -2.52
CA ALA A 153 13.79 6.45 -3.26
C ALA A 153 14.61 6.88 -4.48
N LEU A 154 14.14 7.89 -5.22
CA LEU A 154 14.86 8.45 -6.35
C LEU A 154 16.25 8.99 -5.94
N GLU A 155 16.32 9.73 -4.84
CA GLU A 155 17.56 10.28 -4.31
C GLU A 155 18.53 9.18 -3.83
N LYS A 156 18.01 8.16 -3.17
CA LYS A 156 18.81 7.10 -2.54
C LYS A 156 19.19 5.95 -3.46
N ALA A 157 18.48 5.75 -4.56
CA ALA A 157 18.68 4.61 -5.46
C ALA A 157 20.14 4.44 -5.93
N PRO A 158 20.88 5.48 -6.35
CA PRO A 158 22.27 5.32 -6.78
C PRO A 158 23.20 4.75 -5.68
N ALA A 159 22.94 5.09 -4.42
CA ALA A 159 23.74 4.61 -3.29
C ALA A 159 23.33 3.22 -2.81
N ILE A 160 22.03 2.89 -2.85
CA ILE A 160 21.47 1.62 -2.37
C ILE A 160 21.62 0.52 -3.43
N GLY A 161 21.44 0.85 -4.69
CA GLY A 161 21.47 -0.06 -5.82
C GLY A 161 20.16 -0.82 -6.00
N PHE A 162 19.84 -1.78 -5.12
CA PHE A 162 18.57 -2.51 -5.17
C PHE A 162 17.95 -2.68 -3.78
N GLY A 163 16.65 -2.51 -3.71
CA GLY A 163 15.88 -2.75 -2.49
C GLY A 163 14.38 -2.84 -2.74
N ARG A 164 13.68 -3.62 -1.89
CA ARG A 164 12.22 -3.66 -1.81
C ARG A 164 11.79 -3.03 -0.49
N TYR A 165 10.75 -2.20 -0.52
CA TYR A 165 10.29 -1.42 0.63
C TYR A 165 8.78 -1.42 0.74
N ILE A 166 8.24 -1.68 1.92
CA ILE A 166 6.82 -1.52 2.23
C ILE A 166 6.56 -0.05 2.54
N ILE A 167 5.66 0.56 1.78
CA ILE A 167 5.23 1.95 1.95
C ILE A 167 3.80 1.94 2.52
N SER A 168 3.72 2.07 3.83
CA SER A 168 2.48 2.09 4.63
C SER A 168 2.61 3.12 5.75
N ALA A 169 1.51 3.63 6.30
CA ALA A 169 1.56 4.42 7.53
C ALA A 169 2.26 3.63 8.64
N THR A 170 2.91 4.33 9.54
CA THR A 170 3.59 3.67 10.67
C THR A 170 2.56 3.05 11.60
N THR A 171 2.63 1.73 11.75
CA THR A 171 1.76 1.01 12.66
C THR A 171 2.16 1.25 14.13
N PRO A 172 1.20 1.38 15.06
CA PRO A 172 1.48 1.46 16.49
C PRO A 172 1.68 0.09 17.15
N PHE A 173 1.43 -0.98 16.41
CA PHE A 173 1.44 -2.35 16.92
C PHE A 173 2.83 -2.94 16.95
N THR A 174 2.98 -3.97 17.76
CA THR A 174 4.17 -4.80 17.89
C THR A 174 3.80 -6.28 17.66
N PRO A 175 4.78 -7.19 17.48
CA PRO A 175 4.51 -8.61 17.37
C PRO A 175 3.71 -9.19 18.56
N ASP A 176 3.86 -8.63 19.75
CA ASP A 176 3.14 -9.08 20.96
C ASP A 176 1.64 -8.79 20.91
N ASP A 177 1.21 -7.82 20.10
CA ASP A 177 -0.19 -7.46 19.94
C ASP A 177 -0.97 -8.42 19.02
N LEU A 178 -0.31 -9.23 18.20
CA LEU A 178 -0.89 -9.89 17.02
C LEU A 178 -2.01 -10.90 17.33
N TRP A 179 -1.92 -11.61 18.43
CA TRP A 179 -2.98 -12.53 18.84
C TRP A 179 -4.26 -11.79 19.23
N GLU A 180 -4.10 -10.77 20.04
CA GLU A 180 -5.24 -9.98 20.51
C GLU A 180 -5.81 -9.09 19.41
N LEU A 181 -4.99 -8.53 18.55
CA LEU A 181 -5.43 -7.77 17.36
C LEU A 181 -6.42 -8.56 16.50
N ARG A 182 -6.18 -9.85 16.36
CA ARG A 182 -7.07 -10.71 15.57
C ARG A 182 -8.40 -10.97 16.26
N ALA A 183 -8.39 -11.08 17.58
CA ALA A 183 -9.58 -11.43 18.39
C ALA A 183 -10.38 -10.20 18.84
N ASN A 184 -9.68 -9.10 19.17
CA ASN A 184 -10.29 -7.90 19.77
C ASN A 184 -9.43 -6.67 19.50
N ALA A 185 -9.39 -6.22 18.23
CA ALA A 185 -8.64 -5.03 17.84
C ALA A 185 -9.06 -3.76 18.62
N PRO A 186 -10.35 -3.52 18.94
CA PRO A 186 -10.75 -2.36 19.76
C PRO A 186 -9.97 -2.23 21.05
N GLN A 187 -9.79 -3.33 21.79
CA GLN A 187 -9.08 -3.30 23.08
C GLN A 187 -7.59 -2.99 22.91
N VAL A 188 -6.95 -3.53 21.88
CA VAL A 188 -5.55 -3.20 21.58
C VAL A 188 -5.40 -1.73 21.23
N VAL A 189 -6.29 -1.21 20.37
CA VAL A 189 -6.28 0.20 19.96
C VAL A 189 -6.53 1.11 21.16
N GLN A 190 -7.45 0.74 22.06
CA GLN A 190 -7.75 1.49 23.27
C GLN A 190 -6.53 1.63 24.20
N ARG A 191 -5.71 0.58 24.33
CA ARG A 191 -4.47 0.66 25.12
C ARG A 191 -3.42 1.57 24.48
N LYS A 192 -3.34 1.61 23.15
CA LYS A 192 -2.36 2.45 22.41
C LYS A 192 -2.83 3.92 22.30
N PHE A 193 -4.14 4.12 22.17
CA PHE A 193 -4.79 5.40 21.96
C PHE A 193 -6.04 5.52 22.85
N PRO A 194 -5.90 5.80 24.17
CA PRO A 194 -7.03 5.85 25.11
C PRO A 194 -8.12 6.84 24.71
N ASP A 195 -7.79 7.82 23.89
CA ASP A 195 -8.65 8.91 23.46
C ASP A 195 -9.41 8.65 22.15
N TYR A 196 -9.20 7.50 21.49
CA TYR A 196 -9.83 7.24 20.18
C TYR A 196 -11.33 6.99 20.28
N GLU A 197 -11.81 6.33 21.36
CA GLU A 197 -13.22 5.99 21.51
C GLU A 197 -14.12 7.23 21.62
N GLU A 198 -13.66 8.25 22.33
CA GLU A 198 -14.39 9.52 22.43
C GLU A 198 -14.56 10.16 21.05
N GLU A 199 -13.49 10.20 20.27
CA GLU A 199 -13.49 10.80 18.96
C GLU A 199 -14.32 10.00 17.95
N TYR A 200 -14.27 8.67 18.04
CA TYR A 200 -15.08 7.78 17.22
C TYR A 200 -16.58 7.89 17.55
N SER A 201 -16.90 7.93 18.85
CA SER A 201 -18.28 8.09 19.32
C SER A 201 -18.93 9.38 18.83
N ARG A 202 -18.19 10.50 18.84
CA ARG A 202 -18.66 11.79 18.31
C ARG A 202 -19.07 11.73 16.83
N ARG A 203 -18.49 10.78 16.06
CA ARG A 203 -18.72 10.60 14.62
C ARG A 203 -19.61 9.41 14.29
N GLY A 204 -20.05 8.64 15.27
CA GLY A 204 -20.71 7.37 15.03
C GLY A 204 -19.82 6.32 14.35
N TRP A 205 -18.51 6.42 14.53
CA TRP A 205 -17.53 5.50 13.95
C TRP A 205 -17.31 4.30 14.86
N LYS A 206 -16.83 3.20 14.26
CA LYS A 206 -16.52 1.95 14.95
C LYS A 206 -15.13 1.46 14.56
N MET A 207 -14.42 0.86 15.51
CA MET A 207 -13.20 0.11 15.20
C MET A 207 -13.59 -1.23 14.57
N PHE A 208 -12.71 -1.77 13.70
CA PHE A 208 -12.86 -3.14 13.21
C PHE A 208 -12.78 -4.13 14.38
N PRO A 209 -13.57 -5.20 14.37
CA PRO A 209 -13.57 -6.17 15.48
C PRO A 209 -12.23 -6.92 15.57
N GLY A 210 -11.56 -7.12 14.46
CA GLY A 210 -10.25 -7.76 14.35
C GLY A 210 -9.43 -7.19 13.21
N ILE A 211 -8.11 -7.30 13.33
CA ILE A 211 -7.12 -6.94 12.30
C ILE A 211 -6.30 -8.19 12.00
N GLU A 212 -6.32 -8.64 10.73
CA GLU A 212 -5.70 -9.91 10.32
C GLU A 212 -4.23 -9.79 9.94
N ARG A 213 -3.74 -8.58 9.64
CA ARG A 213 -2.37 -8.32 9.21
C ARG A 213 -1.93 -6.92 9.55
N VAL A 214 -0.63 -6.73 9.65
CA VAL A 214 0.00 -5.43 9.88
C VAL A 214 1.16 -5.26 8.92
N TYR A 215 1.19 -4.18 8.14
CA TYR A 215 2.35 -3.84 7.31
C TYR A 215 3.38 -3.05 8.11
N VAL A 216 4.63 -3.44 7.97
CA VAL A 216 5.77 -2.85 8.69
C VAL A 216 6.62 -2.04 7.72
N ASN A 217 6.76 -0.76 7.99
CA ASN A 217 7.51 0.18 7.14
C ASN A 217 8.92 0.50 7.68
N GLU A 218 9.39 -0.29 8.63
CA GLU A 218 10.64 0.00 9.35
C GLU A 218 11.84 0.07 8.41
N LYS A 219 11.94 -0.85 7.45
CA LYS A 219 13.02 -0.87 6.47
C LYS A 219 13.05 0.42 5.63
N ALA A 220 11.89 0.87 5.15
CA ALA A 220 11.80 2.13 4.39
C ALA A 220 12.23 3.32 5.25
N ARG A 221 11.86 3.36 6.52
CA ARG A 221 12.27 4.45 7.43
C ARG A 221 13.77 4.44 7.68
N ASN A 222 14.35 3.28 7.90
CA ASN A 222 15.76 3.14 8.24
C ASN A 222 16.70 3.35 7.04
N GLU A 223 16.39 2.76 5.89
CA GLU A 223 17.29 2.79 4.73
C GLU A 223 17.06 4.00 3.81
N LEU A 224 15.80 4.43 3.61
CA LEU A 224 15.50 5.63 2.82
C LEU A 224 15.52 6.92 3.65
N GLY A 225 15.50 6.83 4.99
CA GLY A 225 15.27 7.98 5.85
C GLY A 225 13.83 8.51 5.78
N TRP A 226 12.89 7.69 5.29
CA TRP A 226 11.51 8.09 5.08
C TRP A 226 10.75 8.25 6.39
N GLN A 227 10.05 9.37 6.55
CA GLN A 227 9.27 9.69 7.74
C GLN A 227 7.83 10.02 7.34
N PRO A 228 6.93 9.03 7.31
CA PRO A 228 5.52 9.28 7.01
C PRO A 228 4.88 10.15 8.09
N LYS A 229 4.04 11.09 7.68
CA LYS A 229 3.43 12.11 8.55
C LYS A 229 1.99 11.77 8.93
N TYR A 230 1.33 10.95 8.12
CA TYR A 230 -0.11 10.67 8.23
C TYR A 230 -0.32 9.24 8.74
N ASP A 231 -0.19 9.07 10.04
CA ASP A 231 -0.52 7.84 10.76
C ASP A 231 -1.85 7.97 11.55
N PHE A 232 -2.21 6.94 12.30
CA PHE A 232 -3.43 6.95 13.10
C PHE A 232 -3.43 8.04 14.18
N ARG A 233 -2.28 8.33 14.82
CA ARG A 233 -2.19 9.39 15.83
C ARG A 233 -2.43 10.77 15.21
N SER A 234 -1.73 11.07 14.12
CA SER A 234 -1.89 12.34 13.41
C SER A 234 -3.32 12.54 12.89
N MET A 235 -3.96 11.45 12.44
CA MET A 235 -5.37 11.46 12.03
C MET A 235 -6.28 11.84 13.21
N LEU A 236 -6.13 11.21 14.39
CA LEU A 236 -6.92 11.54 15.58
C LEU A 236 -6.73 12.98 16.01
N ASP A 237 -5.50 13.50 16.03
CA ASP A 237 -5.21 14.86 16.44
C ASP A 237 -5.84 15.90 15.50
N ARG A 238 -5.84 15.60 14.17
CA ARG A 238 -6.54 16.43 13.18
C ARG A 238 -8.05 16.41 13.37
N LEU A 239 -8.64 15.22 13.60
CA LEU A 239 -10.07 15.11 13.86
C LEU A 239 -10.49 15.90 15.11
N LYS A 240 -9.70 15.87 16.19
CA LYS A 240 -9.96 16.63 17.42
C LYS A 240 -9.92 18.13 17.19
N SER A 241 -9.01 18.60 16.35
CA SER A 241 -8.93 20.01 15.99
C SER A 241 -9.97 20.45 14.95
N GLY A 242 -10.83 19.53 14.47
CA GLY A 242 -11.81 19.81 13.40
C GLY A 242 -11.18 19.93 12.01
N ALA A 243 -9.91 19.54 11.86
CA ALA A 243 -9.21 19.55 10.58
C ALA A 243 -9.50 18.27 9.76
N ASP A 244 -9.35 18.36 8.43
CA ASP A 244 -9.42 17.21 7.55
C ASP A 244 -8.24 16.27 7.83
N PRO A 245 -8.46 14.97 8.09
CA PRO A 245 -7.39 14.03 8.39
C PRO A 245 -6.45 13.76 7.20
N ARG A 246 -6.89 14.03 5.97
CA ARG A 246 -6.10 13.82 4.75
C ARG A 246 -5.09 14.94 4.53
N SER A 247 -4.00 14.62 3.82
CA SER A 247 -3.07 15.62 3.32
C SER A 247 -3.73 16.62 2.35
N SER A 248 -3.08 17.75 2.14
CA SER A 248 -3.53 18.71 1.12
C SER A 248 -3.54 18.10 -0.27
N LEU A 249 -2.53 17.30 -0.59
CA LEU A 249 -2.41 16.60 -1.87
C LEU A 249 -3.54 15.60 -2.08
N ALA A 250 -3.84 14.76 -1.08
CA ALA A 250 -4.94 13.80 -1.15
C ALA A 250 -6.31 14.46 -1.35
N ARG A 251 -6.54 15.64 -0.77
CA ARG A 251 -7.78 16.42 -0.96
C ARG A 251 -7.92 16.99 -2.37
N VAL A 252 -6.84 17.54 -2.91
CA VAL A 252 -6.84 18.18 -4.24
C VAL A 252 -7.00 17.15 -5.35
N ILE A 253 -6.32 16.00 -5.26
CA ILE A 253 -6.37 14.97 -6.29
C ILE A 253 -7.74 14.30 -6.35
N GLY A 254 -8.36 14.03 -5.21
CA GLY A 254 -9.67 13.36 -5.14
C GLY A 254 -9.69 11.98 -5.81
N SER A 255 -10.89 11.43 -5.98
CA SER A 255 -11.10 10.15 -6.68
C SER A 255 -11.23 10.35 -8.18
N LYS A 256 -10.51 9.55 -8.97
CA LYS A 256 -10.59 9.54 -10.44
C LYS A 256 -11.25 8.27 -10.99
N GLY A 257 -11.48 7.27 -10.15
CA GLY A 257 -11.97 5.96 -10.54
C GLY A 257 -10.95 5.14 -11.33
N TYR A 258 -11.32 3.89 -11.62
CA TYR A 258 -10.48 2.94 -12.37
C TYR A 258 -11.04 2.62 -13.76
N HIS A 259 -12.32 2.90 -13.97
CA HIS A 259 -13.05 2.57 -15.18
C HIS A 259 -13.86 3.76 -15.66
N SER A 260 -14.07 3.86 -16.96
CA SER A 260 -14.94 4.87 -17.58
C SER A 260 -16.44 4.61 -17.31
N ARG A 261 -16.80 3.37 -16.92
CA ARG A 261 -18.17 2.96 -16.61
C ARG A 261 -18.36 2.76 -15.10
N LYS A 262 -19.59 2.99 -14.63
CA LYS A 262 -20.01 2.62 -13.27
C LYS A 262 -20.43 1.16 -13.22
N PHE A 263 -20.22 0.50 -12.09
CA PHE A 263 -20.69 -0.86 -11.80
C PHE A 263 -21.80 -0.81 -10.77
N ALA A 264 -22.74 -1.76 -10.85
CA ALA A 264 -23.88 -1.80 -9.93
C ALA A 264 -23.46 -2.09 -8.47
N GLU A 265 -22.39 -2.85 -8.29
CA GLU A 265 -21.95 -3.36 -6.99
C GLU A 265 -20.82 -2.56 -6.32
N GLY A 266 -20.40 -1.44 -6.91
CA GLY A 266 -19.37 -0.60 -6.32
C GLY A 266 -18.36 -0.03 -7.34
N PRO A 267 -17.17 0.40 -6.88
CA PRO A 267 -16.20 1.06 -7.74
C PRO A 267 -15.67 0.17 -8.87
N TYR A 268 -15.67 -1.15 -8.68
CA TYR A 268 -15.31 -2.18 -9.68
C TYR A 268 -15.79 -3.57 -9.23
N PRO A 269 -15.89 -4.55 -10.16
CA PRO A 269 -16.24 -5.91 -9.80
C PRO A 269 -15.16 -6.55 -8.91
N VAL A 270 -15.56 -7.20 -7.82
CA VAL A 270 -14.68 -7.94 -6.91
C VAL A 270 -14.80 -9.43 -7.21
N GLU A 271 -13.64 -10.12 -7.37
CA GLU A 271 -13.59 -11.58 -7.47
C GLU A 271 -13.62 -12.23 -6.09
#